data_a7cf744216e583cc1b661c231dc8b80f
#
_entry.id   a7cf744216e583cc1b661c231dc8b80f
#
_cell.length_a   1.000
_cell.length_b   1.000
_cell.length_c   1.000
_cell.angle_alpha   90.00
_cell.angle_beta   90.00
_cell.angle_gamma   90.00
#
_symmetry.space_group_name_H-M   'P 1'
#
loop_
_entity.id
_entity.type
_entity.pdbx_description
1 polymer ?
#
loop_
_entity_poly.entity_id
_entity_poly.type
_entity_poly.pdbx_seq_one_letter_code
_entity_poly.pdbx_strand_id
1 'polypeptide(L)'
;TSPSRCAVADSCAVSLDRRMTFGETWESCLDEIRALPSVQKYGDDVVVSMYNYDRPSYTGCKYEIECYFPTWAIPKDHKVTKALEDAYKNLYGETRLGNAETEEMRKARPLTDKWTFSTNGVSIMGRNGIPCIGFGPGAEAQAHAPNEKTWKIDLVRCAAVYAALPGSYCK
;
A
#
# COMPACT_ATOMS: atom_id res chain seq x y z
N THR A 1 -1.74 -30.59 -8.47
CA THR A 1 -1.01 -31.24 -9.56
C THR A 1 -1.72 -32.53 -9.95
N SER A 2 -1.44 -33.05 -11.13
CA SER A 2 -1.95 -34.33 -11.60
C SER A 2 -0.91 -34.96 -12.53
N PRO A 3 -0.63 -36.28 -12.42
CA PRO A 3 0.36 -36.95 -13.26
C PRO A 3 -0.09 -37.06 -14.73
N SER A 4 -1.37 -36.95 -15.01
CA SER A 4 -1.92 -36.93 -16.37
C SER A 4 -3.30 -36.22 -16.41
N ARG A 5 -3.76 -35.92 -17.62
CA ARG A 5 -5.09 -35.31 -17.80
C ARG A 5 -6.27 -36.23 -17.43
N CYS A 6 -6.01 -37.54 -17.33
CA CYS A 6 -7.02 -38.55 -16.98
C CYS A 6 -6.91 -39.03 -15.54
N ALA A 7 -5.97 -38.50 -14.77
CA ALA A 7 -5.80 -38.85 -13.36
C ALA A 7 -6.48 -37.84 -12.45
N VAL A 8 -6.95 -38.31 -11.30
CA VAL A 8 -7.41 -37.44 -10.22
C VAL A 8 -6.21 -36.64 -9.70
N ALA A 9 -6.41 -35.36 -9.43
CA ALA A 9 -5.36 -34.51 -8.87
C ALA A 9 -4.94 -35.03 -7.49
N ASP A 10 -3.65 -35.14 -7.26
CA ASP A 10 -3.04 -35.58 -5.99
C ASP A 10 -2.81 -34.42 -5.03
N SER A 11 -2.72 -33.20 -5.55
CA SER A 11 -2.51 -31.99 -4.75
C SER A 11 -3.08 -30.75 -5.43
N CYS A 12 -3.39 -29.75 -4.63
CA CYS A 12 -3.83 -28.44 -5.10
C CYS A 12 -3.17 -27.35 -4.23
N ALA A 13 -2.69 -26.28 -4.86
CA ALA A 13 -2.21 -25.10 -4.16
C ALA A 13 -3.05 -23.87 -4.58
N VAL A 14 -3.43 -23.07 -3.58
CA VAL A 14 -4.17 -21.83 -3.79
C VAL A 14 -3.36 -20.68 -3.20
N SER A 15 -3.13 -19.64 -3.97
CA SER A 15 -2.55 -18.40 -3.50
C SER A 15 -3.63 -17.35 -3.27
N LEU A 16 -3.61 -16.73 -2.10
CA LEU A 16 -4.56 -15.69 -1.72
C LEU A 16 -3.81 -14.35 -1.58
N ASP A 17 -4.29 -13.31 -2.25
CA ASP A 17 -3.85 -11.93 -2.02
C ASP A 17 -4.80 -11.27 -1.01
N ARG A 18 -4.39 -11.22 0.26
CA ARG A 18 -5.15 -10.59 1.34
C ARG A 18 -4.76 -9.13 1.47
N ARG A 19 -5.70 -8.23 1.21
CA ARG A 19 -5.57 -6.80 1.51
C ARG A 19 -5.93 -6.58 2.97
N MET A 20 -4.91 -6.34 3.79
CA MET A 20 -5.07 -6.19 5.23
C MET A 20 -5.58 -4.80 5.59
N THR A 21 -6.43 -4.72 6.61
CA THR A 21 -6.87 -3.47 7.23
C THR A 21 -6.01 -3.14 8.45
N PHE A 22 -6.08 -1.90 8.92
CA PHE A 22 -5.32 -1.48 10.10
C PHE A 22 -5.71 -2.31 11.32
N GLY A 23 -4.70 -2.89 11.98
CA GLY A 23 -4.87 -3.78 13.14
C GLY A 23 -4.84 -5.27 12.83
N GLU A 24 -4.95 -5.68 11.56
CA GLU A 24 -4.70 -7.07 11.16
C GLU A 24 -3.20 -7.36 11.12
N THR A 25 -2.85 -8.60 11.48
CA THR A 25 -1.50 -9.15 11.35
C THR A 25 -1.51 -10.35 10.41
N TRP A 26 -0.34 -10.76 9.94
CA TRP A 26 -0.26 -11.95 9.09
C TRP A 26 -0.73 -13.21 9.83
N GLU A 27 -0.44 -13.31 11.13
CA GLU A 27 -0.90 -14.40 11.98
C GLU A 27 -2.42 -14.47 12.02
N SER A 28 -3.09 -13.33 12.29
CA SER A 28 -4.55 -13.27 12.33
C SER A 28 -5.19 -13.66 11.00
N CYS A 29 -4.56 -13.27 9.87
CA CYS A 29 -5.04 -13.64 8.54
C CYS A 29 -4.88 -15.14 8.24
N LEU A 30 -3.76 -15.74 8.65
CA LEU A 30 -3.58 -17.19 8.50
C LEU A 30 -4.51 -17.99 9.42
N ASP A 31 -4.74 -17.52 10.64
CA ASP A 31 -5.63 -18.16 11.60
C ASP A 31 -7.08 -18.12 11.15
N GLU A 32 -7.50 -17.06 10.47
CA GLU A 32 -8.81 -16.99 9.81
C GLU A 32 -9.00 -18.13 8.78
N ILE A 33 -7.97 -18.41 7.98
CA ILE A 33 -8.01 -19.53 7.02
C ILE A 33 -7.96 -20.88 7.73
N ARG A 34 -7.09 -21.01 8.74
CA ARG A 34 -7.00 -22.24 9.56
C ARG A 34 -8.31 -22.58 10.27
N ALA A 35 -9.09 -21.56 10.65
CA ALA A 35 -10.37 -21.75 11.33
C ALA A 35 -11.51 -22.18 10.39
N LEU A 36 -11.32 -22.19 9.06
CA LEU A 36 -12.35 -22.61 8.13
C LEU A 36 -12.75 -24.09 8.40
N PRO A 37 -14.06 -24.43 8.41
CA PRO A 37 -14.51 -25.78 8.69
C PRO A 37 -13.90 -26.85 7.77
N SER A 38 -13.66 -26.51 6.51
CA SER A 38 -12.98 -27.40 5.57
C SER A 38 -11.53 -27.67 5.93
N VAL A 39 -10.79 -26.64 6.37
CA VAL A 39 -9.40 -26.80 6.80
C VAL A 39 -9.33 -27.63 8.09
N GLN A 40 -10.19 -27.35 9.04
CA GLN A 40 -10.28 -28.12 10.28
C GLN A 40 -10.64 -29.59 10.04
N LYS A 41 -11.53 -29.85 9.06
CA LYS A 41 -11.94 -31.20 8.72
C LYS A 41 -10.81 -32.08 8.18
N TYR A 42 -9.94 -31.49 7.38
CA TYR A 42 -8.85 -32.22 6.70
C TYR A 42 -7.50 -32.13 7.44
N GLY A 43 -7.42 -31.26 8.46
CA GLY A 43 -6.27 -31.22 9.39
C GLY A 43 -4.92 -31.13 8.67
N ASP A 44 -4.06 -32.11 8.93
CA ASP A 44 -2.68 -32.14 8.42
C ASP A 44 -2.57 -32.26 6.90
N ASP A 45 -3.65 -32.62 6.19
CA ASP A 45 -3.67 -32.65 4.72
C ASP A 45 -3.74 -31.24 4.11
N VAL A 46 -3.98 -30.19 4.94
CA VAL A 46 -4.07 -28.79 4.50
C VAL A 46 -3.00 -27.94 5.17
N VAL A 47 -2.03 -27.51 4.39
CA VAL A 47 -0.97 -26.61 4.86
C VAL A 47 -1.35 -25.16 4.57
N VAL A 48 -1.47 -24.34 5.62
CA VAL A 48 -1.72 -22.88 5.51
C VAL A 48 -0.46 -22.13 5.92
N SER A 49 0.18 -21.46 4.98
CA SER A 49 1.47 -20.80 5.21
C SER A 49 1.56 -19.43 4.53
N MET A 50 2.49 -18.61 4.98
CA MET A 50 2.90 -17.39 4.31
C MET A 50 3.55 -17.73 2.97
N TYR A 51 3.20 -16.95 1.95
CA TYR A 51 3.86 -17.07 0.66
C TYR A 51 5.23 -16.37 0.68
N ASN A 52 6.25 -17.08 0.23
CA ASN A 52 7.58 -16.54 0.02
C ASN A 52 7.85 -16.34 -1.48
N TYR A 53 8.28 -15.14 -1.82
CA TYR A 53 8.73 -14.84 -3.16
C TYR A 53 10.20 -15.28 -3.30
N ASP A 54 10.45 -16.23 -4.17
CA ASP A 54 11.77 -16.84 -4.37
C ASP A 54 12.25 -16.80 -5.82
N ARG A 55 11.58 -16.06 -6.68
CA ARG A 55 11.91 -16.01 -8.10
C ARG A 55 13.21 -15.26 -8.33
N PRO A 56 14.10 -15.79 -9.20
CA PRO A 56 15.33 -15.10 -9.53
C PRO A 56 15.06 -13.79 -10.29
N SER A 57 15.90 -12.80 -10.06
CA SER A 57 15.96 -11.59 -10.87
C SER A 57 16.46 -11.89 -12.28
N TYR A 58 16.45 -10.88 -13.16
CA TYR A 58 17.01 -11.01 -14.53
C TYR A 58 18.51 -11.36 -14.54
N THR A 59 19.24 -11.12 -13.45
CA THR A 59 20.64 -11.49 -13.27
C THR A 59 20.83 -12.91 -12.71
N GLY A 60 19.75 -13.64 -12.44
CA GLY A 60 19.76 -14.95 -11.81
C GLY A 60 19.89 -14.93 -10.29
N CYS A 61 20.03 -13.77 -9.66
CA CYS A 61 20.10 -13.64 -8.22
C CYS A 61 18.73 -13.96 -7.59
N LYS A 62 18.69 -14.90 -6.66
CA LYS A 62 17.55 -15.19 -5.80
C LYS A 62 17.69 -14.41 -4.50
N TYR A 63 16.64 -13.70 -4.13
CA TYR A 63 16.48 -13.08 -2.84
C TYR A 63 15.11 -13.45 -2.29
N GLU A 64 15.08 -14.40 -1.39
CA GLU A 64 13.83 -14.87 -0.79
C GLU A 64 13.28 -13.80 0.16
N ILE A 65 11.99 -13.49 0.01
CA ILE A 65 11.31 -12.49 0.81
C ILE A 65 9.90 -12.95 1.14
N GLU A 66 9.54 -12.83 2.40
CA GLU A 66 8.15 -13.04 2.83
C GLU A 66 7.22 -12.01 2.19
N CYS A 67 6.14 -12.48 1.60
CA CYS A 67 5.11 -11.62 1.00
C CYS A 67 4.16 -11.07 2.08
N TYR A 68 4.74 -10.47 3.11
CA TYR A 68 4.03 -9.76 4.17
C TYR A 68 4.32 -8.26 4.11
N PHE A 69 3.24 -7.49 4.01
CA PHE A 69 3.28 -6.04 3.91
C PHE A 69 2.38 -5.43 5.00
N PRO A 70 2.93 -5.14 6.20
CA PRO A 70 2.14 -4.66 7.33
C PRO A 70 1.45 -3.32 7.01
N THR A 71 0.22 -3.20 7.46
CA THR A 71 -0.50 -1.92 7.41
C THR A 71 0.13 -0.91 8.37
N TRP A 72 -0.03 0.36 8.07
CA TRP A 72 0.44 1.42 8.93
C TRP A 72 -0.49 2.63 8.87
N ALA A 73 -0.52 3.37 9.94
CA ALA A 73 -1.24 4.64 10.02
C ALA A 73 -0.44 5.63 10.86
N ILE A 74 -0.51 6.89 10.49
CA ILE A 74 0.08 8.00 11.24
C ILE A 74 -1.03 8.93 11.71
N PRO A 75 -0.99 9.42 12.96
CA PRO A 75 -1.99 10.36 13.44
C PRO A 75 -2.05 11.64 12.60
N LYS A 76 -3.26 12.14 12.38
CA LYS A 76 -3.49 13.37 11.62
C LYS A 76 -2.77 14.58 12.23
N ASP A 77 -2.62 14.61 13.53
CA ASP A 77 -1.95 15.67 14.31
C ASP A 77 -0.45 15.43 14.50
N HIS A 78 0.10 14.35 13.95
CA HIS A 78 1.54 14.09 14.03
C HIS A 78 2.35 15.19 13.34
N LYS A 79 3.51 15.54 13.89
CA LYS A 79 4.39 16.61 13.37
C LYS A 79 4.67 16.49 11.88
N VAL A 80 4.97 15.28 11.38
CA VAL A 80 5.24 15.03 9.95
C VAL A 80 4.03 15.37 9.07
N THR A 81 2.82 14.96 9.51
CA THR A 81 1.57 15.24 8.79
C THR A 81 1.30 16.73 8.76
N LYS A 82 1.42 17.40 9.92
CA LYS A 82 1.22 18.85 10.02
C LYS A 82 2.21 19.64 9.19
N ALA A 83 3.48 19.26 9.19
CA ALA A 83 4.49 19.95 8.40
C ALA A 83 4.18 19.90 6.89
N LEU A 84 3.68 18.77 6.38
CA LEU A 84 3.28 18.66 4.99
C LEU A 84 2.01 19.48 4.69
N GLU A 85 1.00 19.42 5.56
CA GLU A 85 -0.19 20.25 5.43
C GLU A 85 0.16 21.74 5.40
N ASP A 86 1.01 22.21 6.32
CA ASP A 86 1.43 23.60 6.41
C ASP A 86 2.23 24.05 5.18
N ALA A 87 3.17 23.22 4.72
CA ALA A 87 3.90 23.48 3.47
C ALA A 87 2.96 23.62 2.28
N TYR A 88 1.97 22.73 2.17
CA TYR A 88 0.97 22.77 1.11
C TYR A 88 0.07 24.02 1.22
N LYS A 89 -0.50 24.28 2.41
CA LYS A 89 -1.41 25.39 2.64
C LYS A 89 -0.77 26.74 2.39
N ASN A 90 0.48 26.90 2.77
CA ASN A 90 1.24 28.13 2.53
C ASN A 90 1.44 28.42 1.05
N LEU A 91 1.49 27.41 0.19
CA LEU A 91 1.67 27.54 -1.25
C LEU A 91 0.35 27.61 -2.02
N TYR A 92 -0.65 26.83 -1.61
CA TYR A 92 -1.82 26.54 -2.44
C TYR A 92 -3.17 26.70 -1.70
N GLY A 93 -3.17 27.02 -0.42
CA GLY A 93 -4.40 27.20 0.37
C GLY A 93 -5.02 25.89 0.86
N GLU A 94 -6.25 25.97 1.31
CA GLU A 94 -6.95 24.91 2.03
C GLU A 94 -7.57 23.83 1.12
N THR A 95 -7.66 24.08 -0.19
CA THR A 95 -8.32 23.16 -1.13
C THR A 95 -7.30 22.33 -1.88
N ARG A 96 -7.55 21.03 -1.99
CA ARG A 96 -6.72 20.13 -2.83
C ARG A 96 -6.68 20.62 -4.26
N LEU A 97 -5.48 20.60 -4.83
CA LEU A 97 -5.28 20.75 -6.26
C LEU A 97 -5.31 19.37 -6.94
N GLY A 98 -5.82 19.31 -8.15
CA GLY A 98 -5.83 18.08 -8.95
C GLY A 98 -6.49 18.36 -10.30
N ASN A 99 -5.87 17.90 -11.37
CA ASN A 99 -6.38 18.14 -12.73
C ASN A 99 -7.32 17.03 -13.23
N ALA A 100 -7.40 15.90 -12.50
CA ALA A 100 -8.30 14.79 -12.81
C ALA A 100 -9.66 14.88 -12.08
N GLU A 101 -9.79 15.79 -11.13
CA GLU A 101 -10.97 15.93 -10.29
C GLU A 101 -11.71 17.23 -10.60
N THR A 102 -13.04 17.22 -10.46
CA THR A 102 -13.85 18.44 -10.53
C THR A 102 -13.59 19.35 -9.32
N GLU A 103 -13.97 20.60 -9.39
CA GLU A 103 -13.82 21.54 -8.26
C GLU A 103 -14.61 21.08 -7.02
N GLU A 104 -15.82 20.56 -7.23
CA GLU A 104 -16.65 20.00 -6.17
C GLU A 104 -15.98 18.80 -5.49
N MET A 105 -15.40 17.88 -6.27
CA MET A 105 -14.68 16.73 -5.73
C MET A 105 -13.47 17.17 -4.90
N ARG A 106 -12.71 18.16 -5.39
CA ARG A 106 -11.55 18.70 -4.65
C ARG A 106 -11.95 19.34 -3.32
N LYS A 107 -13.03 20.14 -3.31
CA LYS A 107 -13.55 20.77 -2.09
C LYS A 107 -14.09 19.76 -1.08
N ALA A 108 -14.66 18.65 -1.56
CA ALA A 108 -15.24 17.61 -0.70
C ALA A 108 -14.18 16.71 -0.04
N ARG A 109 -12.94 16.67 -0.56
CA ARG A 109 -11.88 15.81 -0.02
C ARG A 109 -10.97 16.58 0.94
N PRO A 110 -10.63 15.97 2.10
CA PRO A 110 -9.67 16.57 3.03
C PRO A 110 -8.26 16.61 2.39
N LEU A 111 -7.38 17.49 2.89
CA LEU A 111 -5.98 17.53 2.48
C LEU A 111 -5.25 16.24 2.89
N THR A 112 -5.54 15.74 4.09
CA THR A 112 -5.00 14.48 4.60
C THR A 112 -6.05 13.38 4.49
N ASP A 113 -5.70 12.28 3.84
CA ASP A 113 -6.58 11.16 3.57
C ASP A 113 -5.80 9.84 3.66
N LYS A 114 -6.49 8.72 3.51
CA LYS A 114 -5.88 7.39 3.42
C LYS A 114 -5.41 7.10 1.99
N TRP A 115 -4.43 6.20 1.89
CA TRP A 115 -4.01 5.62 0.63
C TRP A 115 -4.31 4.12 0.63
N THR A 116 -4.89 3.61 -0.44
CA THR A 116 -5.38 2.22 -0.53
C THR A 116 -4.38 1.25 -1.15
N PHE A 117 -3.32 1.75 -1.77
CA PHE A 117 -2.28 0.92 -2.38
C PHE A 117 -1.10 0.72 -1.42
N SER A 118 -0.35 -0.36 -1.65
CA SER A 118 0.92 -0.58 -0.97
C SER A 118 1.99 0.39 -1.48
N THR A 119 2.85 0.85 -0.58
CA THR A 119 3.96 1.76 -0.87
C THR A 119 5.19 1.37 -0.04
N ASN A 120 6.33 2.01 -0.28
CA ASN A 120 7.53 1.85 0.54
C ASN A 120 7.32 2.25 2.02
N GLY A 121 6.24 2.96 2.35
CA GLY A 121 5.80 3.23 3.72
C GLY A 121 5.61 1.97 4.56
N VAL A 122 5.30 0.84 3.93
CA VAL A 122 5.29 -0.50 4.54
C VAL A 122 6.61 -0.81 5.25
N SER A 123 7.74 -0.58 4.59
CA SER A 123 9.06 -0.84 5.19
C SER A 123 9.46 0.27 6.17
N ILE A 124 9.16 1.53 5.85
CA ILE A 124 9.58 2.68 6.66
C ILE A 124 8.80 2.70 7.98
N MET A 125 7.48 2.80 7.90
CA MET A 125 6.63 2.90 9.09
C MET A 125 6.09 1.54 9.54
N GLY A 126 5.60 0.72 8.61
CA GLY A 126 4.98 -0.56 8.96
C GLY A 126 5.93 -1.53 9.66
N ARG A 127 7.18 -1.65 9.20
CA ARG A 127 8.18 -2.55 9.78
C ARG A 127 9.10 -1.88 10.80
N ASN A 128 9.51 -0.64 10.56
CA ASN A 128 10.53 0.03 11.35
C ASN A 128 10.00 1.15 12.25
N GLY A 129 8.71 1.44 12.22
CA GLY A 129 8.10 2.46 13.08
C GLY A 129 8.57 3.90 12.81
N ILE A 130 9.25 4.13 11.69
CA ILE A 130 9.73 5.47 11.33
C ILE A 130 8.54 6.26 10.77
N PRO A 131 8.19 7.42 11.34
CA PRO A 131 7.07 8.22 10.87
C PRO A 131 7.16 8.53 9.37
N CYS A 132 6.13 8.16 8.62
CA CYS A 132 6.09 8.27 7.17
C CYS A 132 4.73 8.76 6.71
N ILE A 133 4.71 9.63 5.71
CA ILE A 133 3.51 10.06 5.00
C ILE A 133 3.74 9.96 3.50
N GLY A 134 2.67 9.75 2.74
CA GLY A 134 2.70 9.74 1.29
C GLY A 134 2.26 11.09 0.71
N PHE A 135 3.01 11.57 -0.29
CA PHE A 135 2.64 12.71 -1.09
C PHE A 135 3.28 12.59 -2.47
N GLY A 136 2.53 12.92 -3.52
CA GLY A 136 3.06 12.84 -4.88
C GLY A 136 2.11 13.42 -5.92
N PRO A 137 2.60 13.58 -7.17
CA PRO A 137 1.79 14.03 -8.30
C PRO A 137 0.85 12.92 -8.77
N GLY A 138 -0.19 13.30 -9.50
CA GLY A 138 -1.14 12.39 -10.12
C GLY A 138 -2.44 12.24 -9.34
N ALA A 139 -3.33 11.45 -9.90
CA ALA A 139 -4.62 11.15 -9.30
C ALA A 139 -4.74 9.66 -9.01
N GLU A 140 -5.26 9.32 -7.84
CA GLU A 140 -5.46 7.93 -7.40
C GLU A 140 -6.26 7.11 -8.43
N ALA A 141 -7.28 7.71 -9.05
CA ALA A 141 -8.10 7.06 -10.07
C ALA A 141 -7.33 6.70 -11.36
N GLN A 142 -6.13 7.23 -11.55
CA GLN A 142 -5.27 6.88 -12.68
C GLN A 142 -4.34 5.70 -12.38
N ALA A 143 -4.14 5.37 -11.12
CA ALA A 143 -3.24 4.28 -10.72
C ALA A 143 -3.72 2.94 -11.29
N HIS A 144 -2.84 2.24 -12.00
CA HIS A 144 -3.13 0.99 -12.71
C HIS A 144 -4.20 1.09 -13.81
N ALA A 145 -4.56 2.30 -14.24
CA ALA A 145 -5.49 2.51 -15.33
C ALA A 145 -4.82 2.32 -16.71
N PRO A 146 -5.54 1.85 -17.73
CA PRO A 146 -5.03 1.91 -19.10
C PRO A 146 -4.70 3.35 -19.48
N ASN A 147 -3.52 3.55 -20.08
CA ASN A 147 -3.01 4.89 -20.41
C ASN A 147 -2.90 5.83 -19.20
N GLU A 148 -2.46 5.31 -18.06
CA GLU A 148 -2.15 6.09 -16.87
C GLU A 148 -1.30 7.32 -17.22
N LYS A 149 -1.66 8.46 -16.65
CA LYS A 149 -0.98 9.73 -16.89
C LYS A 149 -0.92 10.60 -15.66
N THR A 150 0.14 11.40 -15.61
CA THR A 150 0.36 12.43 -14.60
C THR A 150 0.50 13.77 -15.31
N TRP A 151 -0.16 14.80 -14.79
CA TRP A 151 -0.09 16.15 -15.35
C TRP A 151 1.24 16.80 -14.99
N LYS A 152 1.92 17.38 -15.97
CA LYS A 152 3.22 18.06 -15.78
C LYS A 152 3.17 19.16 -14.71
N ILE A 153 2.05 19.88 -14.63
CA ILE A 153 1.89 20.93 -13.61
C ILE A 153 1.87 20.36 -12.20
N ASP A 154 1.37 19.15 -12.00
CA ASP A 154 1.35 18.51 -10.69
C ASP A 154 2.76 18.09 -10.24
N LEU A 155 3.65 17.75 -11.17
CA LEU A 155 5.07 17.53 -10.88
C LEU A 155 5.72 18.80 -10.30
N VAL A 156 5.47 19.96 -10.94
CA VAL A 156 6.00 21.25 -10.47
C VAL A 156 5.45 21.62 -9.11
N ARG A 157 4.14 21.44 -8.91
CA ARG A 157 3.47 21.72 -7.64
C ARG A 157 4.00 20.85 -6.49
N CYS A 158 4.18 19.56 -6.75
CA CYS A 158 4.74 18.65 -5.75
C CYS A 158 6.20 19.00 -5.42
N ALA A 159 7.01 19.34 -6.42
CA ALA A 159 8.39 19.77 -6.19
C ALA A 159 8.46 21.02 -5.30
N ALA A 160 7.55 21.99 -5.49
CA ALA A 160 7.47 23.19 -4.65
C ALA A 160 7.11 22.84 -3.19
N VAL A 161 6.15 21.92 -2.99
CA VAL A 161 5.79 21.46 -1.63
C VAL A 161 6.98 20.74 -0.97
N TYR A 162 7.67 19.85 -1.68
CA TYR A 162 8.86 19.20 -1.16
C TYR A 162 9.98 20.19 -0.79
N ALA A 163 10.16 21.25 -1.57
CA ALA A 163 11.14 22.28 -1.25
C ALA A 163 10.76 23.10 0.00
N ALA A 164 9.47 23.31 0.25
CA ALA A 164 8.97 24.03 1.41
C ALA A 164 8.91 23.18 2.70
N LEU A 165 8.80 21.86 2.55
CA LEU A 165 8.56 20.93 3.66
C LEU A 165 9.62 21.00 4.78
N PRO A 166 10.94 21.04 4.51
CA PRO A 166 11.95 21.15 5.58
C PRO A 166 11.76 22.40 6.45
N GLY A 167 11.43 23.54 5.83
CA GLY A 167 11.15 24.78 6.55
C GLY A 167 9.92 24.71 7.44
N SER A 168 8.89 23.94 7.05
CA SER A 168 7.70 23.70 7.86
C SER A 168 7.94 22.68 8.98
N TYR A 169 8.77 21.68 8.74
CA TYR A 169 9.07 20.62 9.71
C TYR A 169 10.03 21.08 10.83
N CYS A 170 10.97 21.98 10.52
CA CYS A 170 11.97 22.47 11.46
C CYS A 170 11.50 23.65 12.32
N LYS A 171 10.27 24.12 12.15
CA LYS A 171 9.62 25.07 13.04
C LYS A 171 9.14 24.34 14.30
#